data_30c062464f673411a8c0157f257eeb01
#
_entry.id   30c062464f673411a8c0157f257eeb01
#
_cell.length_a   1.000
_cell.length_b   1.000
_cell.length_c   1.000
_cell.angle_alpha   90.00
_cell.angle_beta   90.00
_cell.angle_gamma   90.00
#
_symmetry.space_group_name_H-M   'P 1'
#
loop_
_entity.id
_entity.type
_entity.pdbx_description
1 polymer ?
#
loop_
_entity_poly.entity_id
_entity_poly.type
_entity_poly.pdbx_seq_one_letter_code
_entity_poly.pdbx_strand_id
1 'polypeptide(L)'
;MLVTEIKVFLSYLESVKQYSPHTLKGYQRDLEKLSEYLSTNDRQDWKNVNEHDIRTFINSERRRGLSPRSIQRLLSSCRTFHEHLLTEGKIKLNPAKNIVSPKSAQLLPKAMDADLVQRLLDFKPKGMIEIRDKAIAELLYSSGLRLSEICKLDLEDLDLKERTCVVTGKGNKTRMVPVGTKAIQSLRDWIIYRNELLESKETQTNALFLNNKGSRISARSIQLRLEKLCLQRGLPGINPHMLRHSFASHVLESSGDLRAVQEMLGHSDIGTTQIYTKLDFQHLSKVYDKAHPRAKKGAKNDN
;
A
#
# COMPACT_ATOMS: atom_id res chain seq x y z
N MET A 1 16.49 -5.67 30.70
CA MET A 1 15.81 -6.94 30.43
C MET A 1 14.64 -6.80 29.48
N LEU A 2 13.73 -5.83 29.65
CA LEU A 2 12.55 -5.65 28.77
C LEU A 2 12.92 -5.48 27.27
N VAL A 3 13.87 -4.63 26.94
CA VAL A 3 14.27 -4.33 25.53
C VAL A 3 14.95 -5.51 24.85
N THR A 4 15.67 -6.35 25.59
CA THR A 4 16.38 -7.50 25.03
C THR A 4 15.39 -8.54 24.46
N GLU A 5 14.31 -8.82 25.20
CA GLU A 5 13.28 -9.75 24.76
C GLU A 5 12.53 -9.25 23.51
N ILE A 6 12.31 -7.94 23.40
CA ILE A 6 11.71 -7.34 22.21
C ILE A 6 12.60 -7.56 20.98
N LYS A 7 13.92 -7.40 21.11
CA LYS A 7 14.85 -7.64 20.00
C LYS A 7 14.85 -9.09 19.54
N VAL A 8 14.88 -10.04 20.49
CA VAL A 8 14.81 -11.48 20.19
C VAL A 8 13.51 -11.82 19.46
N PHE A 9 12.39 -11.29 19.94
CA PHE A 9 11.08 -11.50 19.31
C PHE A 9 11.03 -10.93 17.88
N LEU A 10 11.54 -9.72 17.65
CA LEU A 10 11.56 -9.12 16.32
C LEU A 10 12.42 -9.93 15.36
N SER A 11 13.58 -10.43 15.79
CA SER A 11 14.42 -11.34 14.99
C SER A 11 13.68 -12.65 14.66
N TYR A 12 12.95 -13.20 15.61
CA TYR A 12 12.10 -14.39 15.38
C TYR A 12 11.01 -14.10 14.33
N LEU A 13 10.33 -12.97 14.44
CA LEU A 13 9.31 -12.58 13.44
C LEU A 13 9.90 -12.36 12.05
N GLU A 14 11.10 -11.85 11.95
CA GLU A 14 11.80 -11.62 10.69
C GLU A 14 12.26 -12.94 10.06
N SER A 15 13.01 -13.74 10.80
CA SER A 15 13.68 -14.93 10.28
C SER A 15 12.75 -16.13 10.13
N VAL A 16 11.87 -16.39 11.11
CA VAL A 16 11.01 -17.58 11.14
C VAL A 16 9.62 -17.31 10.56
N LYS A 17 9.00 -16.18 10.95
CA LYS A 17 7.64 -15.84 10.52
C LYS A 17 7.59 -15.00 9.26
N GLN A 18 8.73 -14.52 8.76
CA GLN A 18 8.86 -13.73 7.52
C GLN A 18 7.92 -12.51 7.48
N TYR A 19 7.80 -11.81 8.60
CA TYR A 19 6.98 -10.60 8.68
C TYR A 19 7.57 -9.47 7.82
N SER A 20 6.69 -8.66 7.23
CA SER A 20 7.15 -7.53 6.41
C SER A 20 7.93 -6.51 7.25
N PRO A 21 8.95 -5.82 6.68
CA PRO A 21 9.70 -4.77 7.39
C PRO A 21 8.80 -3.67 7.98
N HIS A 22 7.68 -3.35 7.33
CA HIS A 22 6.71 -2.38 7.85
C HIS A 22 5.99 -2.88 9.10
N THR A 23 5.64 -4.17 9.15
CA THR A 23 5.03 -4.79 10.33
C THR A 23 6.02 -4.82 11.48
N LEU A 24 7.26 -5.24 11.21
CA LEU A 24 8.34 -5.28 12.21
C LEU A 24 8.59 -3.92 12.83
N LYS A 25 8.76 -2.85 12.01
CA LYS A 25 8.90 -1.47 12.50
C LYS A 25 7.69 -0.99 13.31
N GLY A 26 6.48 -1.40 12.91
CA GLY A 26 5.26 -1.10 13.65
C GLY A 26 5.24 -1.76 15.02
N TYR A 27 5.55 -3.05 15.08
CA TYR A 27 5.62 -3.84 16.32
C TYR A 27 6.74 -3.35 17.24
N GLN A 28 7.92 -3.08 16.68
CA GLN A 28 9.04 -2.52 17.42
C GLN A 28 8.63 -1.25 18.17
N ARG A 29 8.10 -0.27 17.47
CA ARG A 29 7.65 1.00 18.05
C ARG A 29 6.58 0.81 19.12
N ASP A 30 5.64 -0.09 18.89
CA ASP A 30 4.56 -0.35 19.82
C ASP A 30 5.08 -1.01 21.11
N LEU A 31 6.00 -1.98 21.00
CA LEU A 31 6.58 -2.67 22.14
C LEU A 31 7.62 -1.83 22.89
N GLU A 32 8.38 -0.97 22.21
CA GLU A 32 9.28 0.00 22.85
C GLU A 32 8.48 0.95 23.73
N LYS A 33 7.36 1.50 23.26
CA LYS A 33 6.46 2.34 24.07
C LYS A 33 5.90 1.59 25.29
N LEU A 34 5.54 0.31 25.11
CA LEU A 34 5.08 -0.51 26.23
C LEU A 34 6.21 -0.69 27.25
N SER A 35 7.43 -1.00 26.81
CA SER A 35 8.57 -1.18 27.72
C SER A 35 8.92 0.08 28.50
N GLU A 36 8.86 1.26 27.86
CA GLU A 36 9.05 2.56 28.52
C GLU A 36 7.96 2.79 29.59
N TYR A 37 6.69 2.57 29.22
CA TYR A 37 5.58 2.70 30.15
C TYR A 37 5.72 1.77 31.37
N LEU A 38 6.10 0.51 31.14
CA LEU A 38 6.30 -0.48 32.20
C LEU A 38 7.46 -0.08 33.11
N SER A 39 8.56 0.38 32.56
CA SER A 39 9.72 0.85 33.33
C SER A 39 9.39 2.04 34.24
N THR A 40 8.55 2.97 33.79
CA THR A 40 8.09 4.12 34.61
C THR A 40 7.09 3.71 35.69
N ASN A 41 6.54 2.49 35.64
CA ASN A 41 5.60 1.94 36.63
C ASN A 41 6.21 0.75 37.41
N ASP A 42 7.53 0.77 37.61
CA ASP A 42 8.29 -0.22 38.41
C ASP A 42 8.17 -1.68 37.90
N ARG A 43 7.85 -1.87 36.61
CA ARG A 43 7.83 -3.18 35.97
C ARG A 43 9.11 -3.38 35.15
N GLN A 44 10.07 -4.10 35.69
CA GLN A 44 11.37 -4.36 35.05
C GLN A 44 11.48 -5.75 34.37
N ASP A 45 10.53 -6.64 34.63
CA ASP A 45 10.49 -8.00 34.06
C ASP A 45 9.11 -8.29 33.48
N TRP A 46 9.08 -8.92 32.30
CA TRP A 46 7.84 -9.36 31.63
C TRP A 46 7.03 -10.37 32.46
N LYS A 47 7.67 -11.10 33.37
CA LYS A 47 6.98 -12.05 34.28
C LYS A 47 6.00 -11.36 35.23
N ASN A 48 6.27 -10.10 35.56
CA ASN A 48 5.48 -9.31 36.49
C ASN A 48 4.41 -8.45 35.82
N VAL A 49 4.31 -8.51 34.49
CA VAL A 49 3.31 -7.79 33.71
C VAL A 49 1.98 -8.55 33.76
N ASN A 50 0.93 -7.87 34.16
CA ASN A 50 -0.42 -8.43 34.25
C ASN A 50 -1.41 -7.74 33.30
N GLU A 51 -2.64 -8.24 33.23
CA GLU A 51 -3.69 -7.68 32.36
C GLU A 51 -3.98 -6.21 32.67
N HIS A 52 -3.95 -5.82 33.96
CA HIS A 52 -4.20 -4.46 34.38
C HIS A 52 -3.14 -3.48 33.81
N ASP A 53 -1.87 -3.86 33.84
CA ASP A 53 -0.76 -3.05 33.31
C ASP A 53 -0.98 -2.77 31.81
N ILE A 54 -1.29 -3.83 31.03
CA ILE A 54 -1.56 -3.67 29.59
C ILE A 54 -2.81 -2.83 29.33
N ARG A 55 -3.87 -3.04 30.09
CA ARG A 55 -5.14 -2.30 29.96
C ARG A 55 -4.93 -0.81 30.25
N THR A 56 -4.19 -0.49 31.31
CA THR A 56 -3.89 0.89 31.69
C THR A 56 -3.01 1.58 30.67
N PHE A 57 -2.00 0.87 30.13
CA PHE A 57 -1.19 1.36 29.04
C PHE A 57 -2.03 1.69 27.80
N ILE A 58 -2.89 0.77 27.33
CA ILE A 58 -3.79 0.99 26.19
C ILE A 58 -4.68 2.21 26.43
N ASN A 59 -5.23 2.36 27.63
CA ASN A 59 -6.07 3.51 27.97
C ASN A 59 -5.28 4.83 27.99
N SER A 60 -4.00 4.79 28.41
CA SER A 60 -3.13 5.97 28.35
C SER A 60 -2.84 6.41 26.92
N GLU A 61 -2.54 5.47 26.02
CA GLU A 61 -2.32 5.76 24.61
C GLU A 61 -3.60 6.25 23.90
N ARG A 62 -4.77 5.73 24.31
CA ARG A 62 -6.06 6.23 23.83
C ARG A 62 -6.29 7.70 24.28
N ARG A 63 -5.99 8.04 25.51
CA ARG A 63 -6.09 9.42 26.01
C ARG A 63 -5.11 10.37 25.33
N ARG A 64 -3.95 9.88 24.88
CA ARG A 64 -2.99 10.61 24.05
C ARG A 64 -3.44 10.80 22.59
N GLY A 65 -4.62 10.33 22.23
CA GLY A 65 -5.20 10.51 20.90
C GLY A 65 -4.80 9.47 19.87
N LEU A 66 -4.30 8.30 20.28
CA LEU A 66 -4.03 7.23 19.34
C LEU A 66 -5.34 6.76 18.68
N SER A 67 -5.33 6.68 17.34
CA SER A 67 -6.51 6.24 16.59
C SER A 67 -6.93 4.80 16.93
N PRO A 68 -8.22 4.44 16.82
CA PRO A 68 -8.70 3.07 17.07
C PRO A 68 -7.91 2.00 16.30
N ARG A 69 -7.57 2.27 15.05
CA ARG A 69 -6.76 1.36 14.22
C ARG A 69 -5.33 1.19 14.76
N SER A 70 -4.73 2.26 15.27
CA SER A 70 -3.41 2.19 15.90
C SER A 70 -3.45 1.42 17.22
N ILE A 71 -4.52 1.58 18.01
CA ILE A 71 -4.75 0.80 19.23
C ILE A 71 -4.93 -0.70 18.89
N GLN A 72 -5.66 -1.03 17.82
CA GLN A 72 -5.79 -2.42 17.38
C GLN A 72 -4.43 -3.04 17.03
N ARG A 73 -3.58 -2.30 16.29
CA ARG A 73 -2.24 -2.78 15.98
C ARG A 73 -1.38 -2.94 17.24
N LEU A 74 -1.40 -1.95 18.12
CA LEU A 74 -0.69 -1.97 19.41
C LEU A 74 -1.09 -3.18 20.25
N LEU A 75 -2.39 -3.48 20.33
CA LEU A 75 -2.87 -4.64 21.06
C LEU A 75 -2.49 -5.96 20.38
N SER A 76 -2.48 -5.98 19.04
CA SER A 76 -2.01 -7.14 18.28
C SER A 76 -0.52 -7.41 18.53
N SER A 77 0.33 -6.37 18.54
CA SER A 77 1.77 -6.53 18.84
C SER A 77 1.98 -7.04 20.26
N CYS A 78 1.24 -6.50 21.24
CA CYS A 78 1.30 -6.99 22.63
C CYS A 78 0.91 -8.46 22.74
N ARG A 79 -0.20 -8.88 22.09
CA ARG A 79 -0.64 -10.28 22.11
C ARG A 79 0.38 -11.22 21.51
N THR A 80 0.87 -10.88 20.31
CA THR A 80 1.83 -11.73 19.59
C THR A 80 3.14 -11.85 20.37
N PHE A 81 3.60 -10.76 20.97
CA PHE A 81 4.80 -10.75 21.78
C PHE A 81 4.66 -11.61 23.04
N HIS A 82 3.59 -11.42 23.82
CA HIS A 82 3.39 -12.22 25.04
C HIS A 82 3.08 -13.68 24.72
N GLU A 83 2.48 -13.99 23.56
CA GLU A 83 2.32 -15.38 23.11
C GLU A 83 3.68 -16.02 22.82
N HIS A 84 4.61 -15.29 22.21
CA HIS A 84 5.97 -15.74 22.00
C HIS A 84 6.68 -15.98 23.35
N LEU A 85 6.58 -15.07 24.30
CA LEU A 85 7.15 -15.26 25.65
C LEU A 85 6.53 -16.46 26.38
N LEU A 86 5.25 -16.71 26.22
CA LEU A 86 4.55 -17.87 26.76
C LEU A 86 5.08 -19.18 26.15
N THR A 87 5.25 -19.20 24.83
CA THR A 87 5.81 -20.37 24.11
C THR A 87 7.26 -20.66 24.53
N GLU A 88 8.04 -19.61 24.80
CA GLU A 88 9.42 -19.72 25.31
C GLU A 88 9.48 -20.05 26.82
N GLY A 89 8.35 -20.24 27.48
CA GLY A 89 8.28 -20.55 28.92
C GLY A 89 8.73 -19.39 29.84
N LYS A 90 8.85 -18.16 29.29
CA LYS A 90 9.29 -16.98 30.03
C LYS A 90 8.20 -16.35 30.89
N ILE A 91 6.95 -16.56 30.53
CA ILE A 91 5.76 -16.14 31.30
C ILE A 91 4.78 -17.33 31.42
N LYS A 92 3.85 -17.26 32.37
CA LYS A 92 2.85 -18.32 32.58
C LYS A 92 1.52 -18.06 31.88
N LEU A 93 1.20 -16.80 31.62
CA LEU A 93 -0.05 -16.37 30.99
C LEU A 93 0.20 -15.19 30.08
N ASN A 94 -0.58 -15.07 28.99
CA ASN A 94 -0.55 -13.93 28.10
C ASN A 94 -1.46 -12.81 28.64
N PRO A 95 -0.93 -11.71 29.21
CA PRO A 95 -1.72 -10.66 29.83
C PRO A 95 -2.53 -9.81 28.84
N ALA A 96 -2.22 -9.88 27.54
CA ALA A 96 -2.94 -9.15 26.51
C ALA A 96 -4.09 -9.94 25.86
N LYS A 97 -4.25 -11.25 26.21
CA LYS A 97 -5.15 -12.16 25.50
C LYS A 97 -6.60 -11.71 25.52
N ASN A 98 -7.11 -11.34 26.70
CA ASN A 98 -8.53 -11.06 26.92
C ASN A 98 -8.93 -9.58 26.79
N ILE A 99 -7.98 -8.70 26.49
CA ILE A 99 -8.27 -7.26 26.34
C ILE A 99 -9.05 -7.02 25.04
N VAL A 100 -10.25 -6.47 25.16
CA VAL A 100 -11.10 -6.20 23.99
C VAL A 100 -10.52 -5.05 23.20
N SER A 101 -10.37 -5.26 21.89
CA SER A 101 -9.95 -4.22 20.96
C SER A 101 -11.10 -3.24 20.69
N PRO A 102 -10.86 -1.92 20.66
CA PRO A 102 -11.90 -0.99 20.28
C PRO A 102 -12.38 -1.30 18.85
N LYS A 103 -13.71 -1.32 18.66
CA LYS A 103 -14.27 -1.41 17.32
C LYS A 103 -13.87 -0.15 16.56
N SER A 104 -13.06 -0.27 15.52
CA SER A 104 -12.93 0.81 14.55
C SER A 104 -14.20 0.80 13.70
N ALA A 105 -14.83 1.95 13.55
CA ALA A 105 -15.82 2.09 12.49
C ALA A 105 -15.09 1.74 11.18
N GLN A 106 -15.44 0.61 10.58
CA GLN A 106 -15.05 0.32 9.20
C GLN A 106 -15.86 1.30 8.33
N LEU A 107 -15.32 2.49 8.16
CA LEU A 107 -15.67 3.28 7.00
C LEU A 107 -15.14 2.48 5.81
N LEU A 108 -15.99 1.68 5.19
CA LEU A 108 -15.71 1.15 3.88
C LEU A 108 -15.36 2.36 3.02
N PRO A 109 -14.15 2.45 2.48
CA PRO A 109 -13.82 3.54 1.57
C PRO A 109 -14.84 3.46 0.44
N LYS A 110 -15.72 4.46 0.31
CA LYS A 110 -16.61 4.55 -0.84
C LYS A 110 -15.70 4.62 -2.07
N ALA A 111 -15.98 3.77 -3.06
CA ALA A 111 -15.40 3.95 -4.38
C ALA A 111 -15.73 5.37 -4.82
N MET A 112 -14.77 6.04 -5.44
CA MET A 112 -15.03 7.36 -6.02
C MET A 112 -15.86 7.18 -7.27
N ASP A 113 -16.81 8.08 -7.49
CA ASP A 113 -17.53 8.13 -8.76
C ASP A 113 -16.56 8.34 -9.93
N ALA A 114 -16.89 7.80 -11.09
CA ALA A 114 -16.07 7.93 -12.30
C ALA A 114 -15.78 9.40 -12.64
N ASP A 115 -16.76 10.29 -12.44
CA ASP A 115 -16.62 11.73 -12.67
C ASP A 115 -15.59 12.37 -11.72
N LEU A 116 -15.55 11.96 -10.47
CA LEU A 116 -14.56 12.46 -9.51
C LEU A 116 -13.14 12.03 -9.89
N VAL A 117 -12.99 10.78 -10.34
CA VAL A 117 -11.71 10.27 -10.85
C VAL A 117 -11.33 11.02 -12.15
N GLN A 118 -12.28 11.25 -13.03
CA GLN A 118 -12.04 12.02 -14.25
C GLN A 118 -11.57 13.44 -13.93
N ARG A 119 -12.23 14.15 -13.02
CA ARG A 119 -11.82 15.49 -12.56
C ARG A 119 -10.41 15.51 -11.96
N LEU A 120 -10.01 14.43 -11.27
CA LEU A 120 -8.65 14.30 -10.74
C LEU A 120 -7.62 14.15 -11.87
N LEU A 121 -7.91 13.34 -12.89
CA LEU A 121 -6.95 12.88 -13.89
C LEU A 121 -6.97 13.72 -15.19
N ASP A 122 -8.09 14.32 -15.55
CA ASP A 122 -8.21 15.12 -16.79
C ASP A 122 -7.74 16.56 -16.56
N PHE A 123 -6.41 16.71 -16.61
CA PHE A 123 -5.76 18.02 -16.56
C PHE A 123 -4.55 18.10 -17.48
N LYS A 124 -4.22 19.31 -17.86
CA LYS A 124 -2.98 19.61 -18.59
C LYS A 124 -1.88 19.89 -17.57
N PRO A 125 -0.86 19.04 -17.47
CA PRO A 125 0.20 19.23 -16.48
C PRO A 125 1.08 20.44 -16.84
N LYS A 126 1.55 21.13 -15.78
CA LYS A 126 2.47 22.27 -15.90
C LYS A 126 3.83 21.85 -15.37
N GLY A 127 4.73 21.45 -16.28
CA GLY A 127 6.10 21.07 -15.96
C GLY A 127 6.26 19.65 -15.43
N MET A 128 7.52 19.24 -15.30
CA MET A 128 7.99 17.88 -15.04
C MET A 128 7.30 17.20 -13.84
N ILE A 129 7.14 17.93 -12.74
CA ILE A 129 6.57 17.35 -11.50
C ILE A 129 5.11 16.92 -11.70
N GLU A 130 4.31 17.76 -12.38
CA GLU A 130 2.91 17.43 -12.61
C GLU A 130 2.75 16.35 -13.68
N ILE A 131 3.66 16.27 -14.66
CA ILE A 131 3.69 15.21 -15.66
C ILE A 131 3.93 13.86 -14.97
N ARG A 132 4.92 13.79 -14.08
CA ARG A 132 5.17 12.60 -13.25
C ARG A 132 3.96 12.23 -12.39
N ASP A 133 3.41 13.21 -11.67
CA ASP A 133 2.30 13.00 -10.74
C ASP A 133 1.04 12.52 -11.48
N LYS A 134 0.82 13.04 -12.70
CA LYS A 134 -0.25 12.55 -13.59
C LYS A 134 -0.01 11.10 -13.99
N ALA A 135 1.20 10.75 -14.43
CA ALA A 135 1.53 9.39 -14.81
C ALA A 135 1.35 8.40 -13.62
N ILE A 136 1.76 8.80 -12.41
CA ILE A 136 1.53 8.01 -11.20
C ILE A 136 0.03 7.82 -10.92
N ALA A 137 -0.76 8.89 -10.95
CA ALA A 137 -2.18 8.84 -10.65
C ALA A 137 -2.97 8.02 -11.69
N GLU A 138 -2.64 8.20 -12.99
CA GLU A 138 -3.21 7.41 -14.08
C GLU A 138 -2.87 5.92 -13.92
N LEU A 139 -1.64 5.57 -13.59
CA LEU A 139 -1.24 4.18 -13.44
C LEU A 139 -1.86 3.54 -12.19
N LEU A 140 -1.96 4.28 -11.07
CA LEU A 140 -2.65 3.81 -9.86
C LEU A 140 -4.10 3.43 -10.15
N TYR A 141 -4.82 4.29 -10.86
CA TYR A 141 -6.22 4.05 -11.18
C TYR A 141 -6.39 3.05 -12.31
N SER A 142 -5.58 3.15 -13.36
CA SER A 142 -5.68 2.29 -14.55
C SER A 142 -5.41 0.82 -14.25
N SER A 143 -4.46 0.53 -13.38
CA SER A 143 -4.00 -0.86 -13.14
C SER A 143 -4.26 -1.35 -11.72
N GLY A 144 -4.91 -0.53 -10.89
CA GLY A 144 -5.24 -0.88 -9.51
C GLY A 144 -4.03 -1.25 -8.65
N LEU A 145 -2.86 -0.67 -8.91
CA LEU A 145 -1.62 -1.00 -8.21
C LEU A 145 -1.63 -0.54 -6.75
N ARG A 146 -0.91 -1.28 -5.89
CA ARG A 146 -0.62 -0.80 -4.54
C ARG A 146 0.44 0.30 -4.59
N LEU A 147 0.38 1.23 -3.63
CA LEU A 147 1.39 2.29 -3.53
C LEU A 147 2.83 1.75 -3.46
N SER A 148 3.04 0.66 -2.72
CA SER A 148 4.35 0.00 -2.62
C SER A 148 4.80 -0.65 -3.93
N GLU A 149 3.88 -1.12 -4.75
CA GLU A 149 4.16 -1.65 -6.09
C GLU A 149 4.62 -0.52 -7.01
N ILE A 150 3.88 0.59 -7.08
CA ILE A 150 4.26 1.79 -7.86
C ILE A 150 5.68 2.29 -7.48
N CYS A 151 5.99 2.35 -6.19
CA CYS A 151 7.31 2.81 -5.75
C CYS A 151 8.46 1.90 -6.20
N LYS A 152 8.18 0.62 -6.42
CA LYS A 152 9.19 -0.38 -6.77
C LYS A 152 9.39 -0.57 -8.27
N LEU A 153 8.46 -0.08 -9.08
CA LEU A 153 8.52 -0.27 -10.53
C LEU A 153 9.83 0.25 -11.11
N ASP A 154 10.38 -0.55 -11.98
CA ASP A 154 11.49 -0.23 -12.86
C ASP A 154 10.98 -0.01 -14.30
N LEU A 155 11.81 0.60 -15.14
CA LEU A 155 11.43 0.88 -16.52
C LEU A 155 11.16 -0.41 -17.31
N GLU A 156 11.91 -1.47 -17.02
CA GLU A 156 11.80 -2.79 -17.65
C GLU A 156 10.52 -3.54 -17.26
N ASP A 157 9.86 -3.16 -16.17
CA ASP A 157 8.57 -3.74 -15.77
C ASP A 157 7.41 -3.31 -16.68
N LEU A 158 7.63 -2.33 -17.58
CA LEU A 158 6.62 -1.79 -18.47
C LEU A 158 6.83 -2.24 -19.92
N ASP A 159 5.78 -2.76 -20.54
CA ASP A 159 5.68 -2.87 -21.98
C ASP A 159 4.65 -1.85 -22.49
N LEU A 160 5.16 -0.72 -23.02
CA LEU A 160 4.30 0.34 -23.55
C LEU A 160 3.61 -0.02 -24.86
N LYS A 161 4.10 -1.04 -25.58
CA LYS A 161 3.53 -1.53 -26.85
C LYS A 161 2.38 -2.48 -26.56
N GLU A 162 2.64 -3.46 -25.72
CA GLU A 162 1.63 -4.44 -25.29
C GLU A 162 0.69 -3.91 -24.21
N ARG A 163 0.94 -2.70 -23.70
CA ARG A 163 0.17 -2.05 -22.63
C ARG A 163 0.08 -2.90 -21.37
N THR A 164 1.21 -3.42 -20.92
CA THR A 164 1.30 -4.30 -19.76
C THR A 164 2.30 -3.78 -18.73
N CYS A 165 2.10 -4.16 -17.49
CA CYS A 165 3.02 -3.90 -16.40
C CYS A 165 3.18 -5.14 -15.54
N VAL A 166 4.41 -5.54 -15.25
CA VAL A 166 4.73 -6.64 -14.33
C VAL A 166 4.93 -6.05 -12.94
N VAL A 167 4.24 -6.57 -11.94
CA VAL A 167 4.34 -6.06 -10.57
C VAL A 167 4.62 -7.19 -9.58
N THR A 168 5.52 -6.92 -8.63
CA THR A 168 5.86 -7.84 -7.55
C THR A 168 5.15 -7.42 -6.27
N GLY A 169 4.27 -8.29 -5.77
CA GLY A 169 3.46 -8.09 -4.57
C GLY A 169 4.06 -8.68 -3.30
N LYS A 170 3.20 -8.89 -2.30
CA LYS A 170 3.56 -9.53 -1.02
C LYS A 170 4.01 -10.98 -1.26
N GLY A 171 5.08 -11.40 -0.59
CA GLY A 171 5.64 -12.75 -0.74
C GLY A 171 6.40 -12.97 -2.04
N ASN A 172 6.89 -11.90 -2.67
CA ASN A 172 7.64 -11.93 -3.94
C ASN A 172 6.87 -12.57 -5.12
N LYS A 173 5.53 -12.56 -5.06
CA LYS A 173 4.68 -13.04 -6.14
C LYS A 173 4.54 -11.96 -7.20
N THR A 174 4.91 -12.29 -8.44
CA THR A 174 4.75 -11.41 -9.60
C THR A 174 3.41 -11.67 -10.28
N ARG A 175 2.85 -10.60 -10.86
CA ARG A 175 1.69 -10.68 -11.76
C ARG A 175 1.80 -9.64 -12.86
N MET A 176 1.23 -9.94 -14.00
CA MET A 176 1.07 -9.00 -15.11
C MET A 176 -0.30 -8.31 -15.00
N VAL A 177 -0.34 -7.01 -15.20
CA VAL A 177 -1.57 -6.22 -15.18
C VAL A 177 -1.69 -5.38 -16.46
N PRO A 178 -2.91 -5.17 -16.98
CA PRO A 178 -3.12 -4.30 -18.13
C PRO A 178 -2.96 -2.82 -17.73
N VAL A 179 -2.54 -2.00 -18.68
CA VAL A 179 -2.37 -0.55 -18.52
C VAL A 179 -3.22 0.17 -19.57
N GLY A 180 -4.12 1.05 -19.13
CA GLY A 180 -5.02 1.78 -20.01
C GLY A 180 -4.31 2.79 -20.91
N THR A 181 -4.93 3.10 -22.02
CA THR A 181 -4.35 3.97 -23.06
C THR A 181 -3.96 5.37 -22.53
N LYS A 182 -4.77 5.95 -21.61
CA LYS A 182 -4.46 7.25 -21.00
C LYS A 182 -3.25 7.19 -20.07
N ALA A 183 -3.10 6.08 -19.33
CA ALA A 183 -1.91 5.86 -18.51
C ALA A 183 -0.65 5.66 -19.37
N ILE A 184 -0.74 4.88 -20.46
CA ILE A 184 0.36 4.73 -21.42
C ILE A 184 0.82 6.07 -21.98
N GLN A 185 -0.13 6.94 -22.36
CA GLN A 185 0.23 8.28 -22.85
C GLN A 185 0.96 9.09 -21.79
N SER A 186 0.43 9.13 -20.56
CA SER A 186 1.06 9.86 -19.45
C SER A 186 2.43 9.30 -19.08
N LEU A 187 2.62 7.96 -19.19
CA LEU A 187 3.91 7.30 -18.97
C LEU A 187 4.92 7.68 -20.08
N ARG A 188 4.52 7.73 -21.35
CA ARG A 188 5.38 8.17 -22.44
C ARG A 188 5.86 9.61 -22.21
N ASP A 189 4.94 10.50 -21.86
CA ASP A 189 5.27 11.89 -21.55
C ASP A 189 6.27 11.98 -20.38
N TRP A 190 6.02 11.17 -19.31
CA TRP A 190 6.93 11.12 -18.14
C TRP A 190 8.32 10.60 -18.49
N ILE A 191 8.43 9.53 -19.28
CA ILE A 191 9.72 8.88 -19.60
C ILE A 191 10.67 9.85 -20.31
N ILE A 192 10.17 10.76 -21.13
CA ILE A 192 10.98 11.80 -21.76
C ILE A 192 11.63 12.68 -20.68
N TYR A 193 10.84 13.25 -19.78
CA TYR A 193 11.34 14.12 -18.71
C TYR A 193 12.19 13.37 -17.67
N ARG A 194 11.90 12.09 -17.46
CA ARG A 194 12.71 11.21 -16.61
C ARG A 194 14.15 11.12 -17.13
N ASN A 195 14.32 10.92 -18.41
CA ASN A 195 15.64 10.79 -19.02
C ASN A 195 16.40 12.12 -18.96
N GLU A 196 15.76 13.23 -19.29
CA GLU A 196 16.33 14.58 -19.12
C GLU A 196 16.76 14.84 -17.66
N LEU A 197 15.96 14.41 -16.69
CA LEU A 197 16.30 14.54 -15.26
C LEU A 197 17.54 13.72 -14.89
N LEU A 198 17.66 12.48 -15.36
CA LEU A 198 18.84 11.63 -15.08
C LEU A 198 20.11 12.24 -15.68
N GLU A 199 20.05 12.72 -16.91
CA GLU A 199 21.13 13.43 -17.57
C GLU A 199 21.54 14.68 -16.78
N SER A 200 20.58 15.52 -16.39
CA SER A 200 20.85 16.75 -15.64
C SER A 200 21.41 16.53 -14.23
N LYS A 201 21.22 15.35 -13.65
CA LYS A 201 21.70 14.98 -12.31
C LYS A 201 22.89 14.03 -12.35
N GLU A 202 23.34 13.61 -13.54
CA GLU A 202 24.41 12.63 -13.70
C GLU A 202 24.18 11.35 -12.89
N THR A 203 22.89 10.92 -12.79
CA THR A 203 22.48 9.75 -12.01
C THR A 203 22.02 8.63 -12.93
N GLN A 204 22.20 7.38 -12.46
CA GLN A 204 21.72 6.19 -13.15
C GLN A 204 20.83 5.39 -12.22
N THR A 205 19.66 5.02 -12.69
CA THR A 205 18.72 4.15 -11.97
C THR A 205 17.70 3.56 -12.93
N ASN A 206 17.27 2.33 -12.68
CA ASN A 206 16.19 1.70 -13.43
C ASN A 206 14.80 2.15 -12.95
N ALA A 207 14.73 2.83 -11.80
CA ALA A 207 13.45 3.24 -11.23
C ALA A 207 12.58 4.01 -12.22
N LEU A 208 11.32 3.57 -12.39
CA LEU A 208 10.36 4.24 -13.28
C LEU A 208 10.05 5.65 -12.79
N PHE A 209 9.73 5.82 -11.51
CA PHE A 209 9.37 7.12 -10.95
C PHE A 209 10.47 7.67 -10.05
N LEU A 210 10.87 8.91 -10.34
CA LEU A 210 11.97 9.59 -9.67
C LEU A 210 11.49 10.76 -8.81
N ASN A 211 12.23 11.05 -7.76
CA ASN A 211 12.15 12.30 -7.04
C ASN A 211 12.96 13.40 -7.79
N ASN A 212 12.93 14.63 -7.28
CA ASN A 212 13.62 15.76 -7.92
C ASN A 212 15.17 15.67 -7.89
N LYS A 213 15.72 14.65 -7.18
CA LYS A 213 17.17 14.40 -7.09
C LYS A 213 17.62 13.29 -8.03
N GLY A 214 16.73 12.76 -8.89
CA GLY A 214 17.05 11.64 -9.78
C GLY A 214 17.02 10.26 -9.11
N SER A 215 16.65 10.16 -7.83
CA SER A 215 16.53 8.88 -7.12
C SER A 215 15.08 8.38 -7.12
N ARG A 216 14.87 7.08 -6.85
CA ARG A 216 13.54 6.46 -6.75
C ARG A 216 12.63 7.24 -5.80
N ILE A 217 11.39 7.49 -6.23
CA ILE A 217 10.40 8.21 -5.43
C ILE A 217 9.93 7.37 -4.23
N SER A 218 9.72 8.03 -3.10
CA SER A 218 9.20 7.37 -1.90
C SER A 218 7.67 7.34 -1.86
N ALA A 219 7.11 6.35 -1.14
CA ALA A 219 5.66 6.25 -0.90
C ALA A 219 5.10 7.53 -0.25
N ARG A 220 5.83 8.12 0.68
CA ARG A 220 5.43 9.38 1.34
C ARG A 220 5.36 10.53 0.34
N SER A 221 6.34 10.61 -0.56
CA SER A 221 6.33 11.65 -1.60
C SER A 221 5.12 11.51 -2.52
N ILE A 222 4.79 10.29 -2.96
CA ILE A 222 3.59 10.05 -3.79
C ILE A 222 2.32 10.48 -3.06
N GLN A 223 2.16 10.12 -1.79
CA GLN A 223 1.00 10.51 -0.98
C GLN A 223 0.84 12.04 -0.91
N LEU A 224 1.92 12.76 -0.55
CA LEU A 224 1.91 14.22 -0.47
C LEU A 224 1.62 14.88 -1.82
N ARG A 225 2.15 14.31 -2.91
CA ARG A 225 1.91 14.84 -4.27
C ARG A 225 0.46 14.63 -4.70
N LEU A 226 -0.12 13.48 -4.40
CA LEU A 226 -1.53 13.20 -4.69
C LEU A 226 -2.45 14.11 -3.86
N GLU A 227 -2.15 14.32 -2.58
CA GLU A 227 -2.87 15.24 -1.71
C GLU A 227 -2.83 16.68 -2.26
N LYS A 228 -1.64 17.16 -2.66
CA LYS A 228 -1.46 18.46 -3.29
C LYS A 228 -2.25 18.57 -4.60
N LEU A 229 -2.26 17.52 -5.41
CA LEU A 229 -3.01 17.47 -6.66
C LEU A 229 -4.52 17.61 -6.41
N CYS A 230 -5.06 16.94 -5.39
CA CYS A 230 -6.45 17.05 -4.97
C CYS A 230 -6.78 18.48 -4.52
N LEU A 231 -5.95 19.06 -3.66
CA LEU A 231 -6.14 20.41 -3.14
C LEU A 231 -6.17 21.46 -4.26
N GLN A 232 -5.22 21.38 -5.19
CA GLN A 232 -5.15 22.30 -6.35
C GLN A 232 -6.38 22.23 -7.25
N ARG A 233 -7.17 21.15 -7.19
CA ARG A 233 -8.39 20.94 -8.00
C ARG A 233 -9.67 21.12 -7.22
N GLY A 234 -9.60 21.55 -5.97
CA GLY A 234 -10.77 21.65 -5.10
C GLY A 234 -11.46 20.29 -4.89
N LEU A 235 -10.70 19.19 -4.88
CA LEU A 235 -11.19 17.85 -4.66
C LEU A 235 -10.97 17.43 -3.21
N PRO A 236 -11.82 16.52 -2.68
CA PRO A 236 -11.56 15.93 -1.37
C PRO A 236 -10.22 15.19 -1.36
N GLY A 237 -9.65 14.98 -0.19
CA GLY A 237 -8.40 14.23 -0.05
C GLY A 237 -8.55 12.79 -0.56
N ILE A 238 -7.86 12.49 -1.64
CA ILE A 238 -7.85 11.17 -2.30
C ILE A 238 -6.49 10.53 -2.04
N ASN A 239 -6.52 9.28 -1.61
CA ASN A 239 -5.31 8.51 -1.36
C ASN A 239 -5.16 7.34 -2.36
N PRO A 240 -3.97 6.73 -2.49
CA PRO A 240 -3.72 5.63 -3.42
C PRO A 240 -4.66 4.42 -3.25
N HIS A 241 -5.07 4.13 -2.01
CA HIS A 241 -6.00 3.02 -1.75
C HIS A 241 -7.41 3.30 -2.29
N MET A 242 -7.85 4.58 -2.27
CA MET A 242 -9.13 4.96 -2.86
C MET A 242 -9.11 4.79 -4.38
N LEU A 243 -8.01 5.17 -5.06
CA LEU A 243 -7.85 4.96 -6.51
C LEU A 243 -7.90 3.47 -6.88
N ARG A 244 -7.19 2.64 -6.12
CA ARG A 244 -7.23 1.18 -6.32
C ARG A 244 -8.61 0.59 -6.04
N HIS A 245 -9.32 1.07 -5.01
CA HIS A 245 -10.68 0.62 -4.71
C HIS A 245 -11.65 1.02 -5.82
N SER A 246 -11.56 2.26 -6.32
CA SER A 246 -12.37 2.73 -7.45
C SER A 246 -12.09 1.94 -8.74
N PHE A 247 -10.82 1.61 -9.02
CA PHE A 247 -10.49 0.67 -10.10
C PHE A 247 -11.25 -0.65 -9.94
N ALA A 248 -11.15 -1.27 -8.74
CA ALA A 248 -11.81 -2.55 -8.48
C ALA A 248 -13.32 -2.48 -8.67
N SER A 249 -13.98 -1.43 -8.12
CA SER A 249 -15.43 -1.26 -8.22
C SER A 249 -15.86 -1.00 -9.65
N HIS A 250 -15.22 -0.08 -10.37
CA HIS A 250 -15.61 0.27 -11.74
C HIS A 250 -15.42 -0.89 -12.73
N VAL A 251 -14.32 -1.65 -12.59
CA VAL A 251 -14.12 -2.84 -13.43
C VAL A 251 -15.13 -3.92 -13.08
N LEU A 252 -15.43 -4.15 -11.79
CA LEU A 252 -16.38 -5.14 -11.35
C LEU A 252 -17.82 -4.79 -11.81
N GLU A 253 -18.25 -3.55 -11.61
CA GLU A 253 -19.57 -3.05 -12.03
C GLU A 253 -19.78 -3.18 -13.54
N SER A 254 -18.73 -2.92 -14.31
CA SER A 254 -18.83 -2.96 -15.78
C SER A 254 -18.64 -4.35 -16.38
N SER A 255 -17.87 -5.24 -15.73
CA SER A 255 -17.58 -6.57 -16.26
C SER A 255 -18.42 -7.70 -15.66
N GLY A 256 -18.85 -7.53 -14.40
CA GLY A 256 -19.44 -8.60 -13.60
C GLY A 256 -18.44 -9.72 -13.22
N ASP A 257 -17.17 -9.62 -13.60
CA ASP A 257 -16.17 -10.67 -13.42
C ASP A 257 -15.31 -10.41 -12.17
N LEU A 258 -15.81 -10.87 -11.01
CA LEU A 258 -15.12 -10.77 -9.74
C LEU A 258 -13.74 -11.47 -9.76
N ARG A 259 -13.64 -12.60 -10.46
CA ARG A 259 -12.40 -13.38 -10.52
C ARG A 259 -11.31 -12.61 -11.26
N ALA A 260 -11.62 -12.07 -12.43
CA ALA A 260 -10.68 -11.24 -13.19
C ALA A 260 -10.20 -10.03 -12.36
N VAL A 261 -11.11 -9.36 -11.64
CA VAL A 261 -10.74 -8.23 -10.75
C VAL A 261 -9.82 -8.69 -9.61
N GLN A 262 -10.11 -9.82 -8.95
CA GLN A 262 -9.27 -10.36 -7.89
C GLN A 262 -7.87 -10.73 -8.40
N GLU A 263 -7.77 -11.31 -9.57
CA GLU A 263 -6.50 -11.65 -10.22
C GLU A 263 -5.68 -10.40 -10.54
N MET A 264 -6.29 -9.37 -11.18
CA MET A 264 -5.62 -8.09 -11.45
C MET A 264 -5.11 -7.42 -10.17
N LEU A 265 -5.87 -7.53 -9.08
CA LEU A 265 -5.50 -6.96 -7.79
C LEU A 265 -4.44 -7.78 -7.03
N GLY A 266 -4.23 -9.05 -7.36
CA GLY A 266 -3.31 -9.94 -6.66
C GLY A 266 -3.78 -10.22 -5.24
N HIS A 267 -5.01 -10.71 -5.07
CA HIS A 267 -5.53 -11.20 -3.81
C HIS A 267 -5.01 -12.62 -3.56
N SER A 268 -4.31 -12.82 -2.45
CA SER A 268 -3.53 -14.02 -2.12
C SER A 268 -4.32 -15.21 -1.59
N ASP A 269 -5.64 -15.09 -1.39
CA ASP A 269 -6.46 -16.10 -0.70
C ASP A 269 -7.04 -17.19 -1.62
N ILE A 270 -6.77 -17.14 -2.91
CA ILE A 270 -7.12 -18.25 -3.80
C ILE A 270 -5.86 -19.12 -3.91
N GLY A 271 -5.86 -20.24 -3.19
CA GLY A 271 -4.74 -21.16 -3.11
C GLY A 271 -4.34 -21.66 -4.49
N THR A 272 -3.17 -21.35 -4.87
CA THR A 272 -2.19 -21.94 -5.78
C THR A 272 -1.36 -20.83 -6.42
N THR A 273 -0.07 -21.04 -6.49
CA THR A 273 0.85 -20.25 -7.32
C THR A 273 0.50 -20.56 -8.79
N GLN A 274 -0.47 -19.82 -9.34
CA GLN A 274 -0.74 -19.93 -10.78
C GLN A 274 0.40 -19.21 -11.51
N ILE A 275 1.17 -19.98 -12.27
CA ILE A 275 2.01 -19.47 -13.34
C ILE A 275 1.04 -18.90 -14.36
N TYR A 276 0.97 -17.56 -14.46
CA TYR A 276 0.11 -16.90 -15.45
C TYR A 276 0.49 -17.35 -16.85
N THR A 277 -0.40 -18.06 -17.50
CA THR A 277 -0.22 -18.39 -18.91
C THR A 277 -0.57 -17.16 -19.76
N LYS A 278 -0.03 -17.11 -20.98
CA LYS A 278 -0.34 -16.03 -21.94
C LYS A 278 -1.86 -15.97 -22.25
N LEU A 279 -2.55 -17.09 -22.14
CA LEU A 279 -4.01 -17.23 -22.34
C LEU A 279 -4.81 -16.57 -21.20
N ASP A 280 -4.39 -16.74 -19.94
CA ASP A 280 -5.04 -16.10 -18.78
C ASP A 280 -4.96 -14.58 -18.90
N PHE A 281 -3.80 -14.05 -19.32
CA PHE A 281 -3.62 -12.61 -19.48
C PHE A 281 -4.48 -12.05 -20.64
N GLN A 282 -4.67 -12.78 -21.73
CA GLN A 282 -5.55 -12.35 -22.82
C GLN A 282 -7.01 -12.21 -22.37
N HIS A 283 -7.48 -13.11 -21.50
CA HIS A 283 -8.81 -12.98 -20.91
C HIS A 283 -8.90 -11.72 -20.04
N LEU A 284 -7.95 -11.52 -19.13
CA LEU A 284 -7.89 -10.33 -18.27
C LEU A 284 -7.88 -9.02 -19.08
N SER A 285 -7.08 -8.95 -20.15
CA SER A 285 -7.02 -7.80 -21.04
C SER A 285 -8.35 -7.54 -21.76
N LYS A 286 -9.05 -8.57 -22.20
CA LYS A 286 -10.38 -8.42 -22.83
C LYS A 286 -11.42 -7.90 -21.85
N VAL A 287 -11.44 -8.41 -20.62
CA VAL A 287 -12.32 -7.93 -19.55
C VAL A 287 -12.00 -6.47 -19.25
N TYR A 288 -10.72 -6.14 -19.07
CA TYR A 288 -10.24 -4.80 -18.81
C TYR A 288 -10.62 -3.81 -19.92
N ASP A 289 -10.33 -4.13 -21.17
CA ASP A 289 -10.60 -3.25 -22.33
C ASP A 289 -12.09 -2.95 -22.53
N LYS A 290 -12.97 -3.86 -22.09
CA LYS A 290 -14.43 -3.65 -22.13
C LYS A 290 -14.95 -2.83 -20.94
N ALA A 291 -14.39 -3.02 -19.78
CA ALA A 291 -14.96 -2.58 -18.51
C ALA A 291 -14.31 -1.29 -17.97
N HIS A 292 -13.02 -1.07 -18.17
CA HIS A 292 -12.34 0.04 -17.52
C HIS A 292 -12.54 1.37 -18.28
N PRO A 293 -13.00 2.47 -17.60
CA PRO A 293 -13.34 3.74 -18.27
C PRO A 293 -12.18 4.41 -19.05
N ARG A 294 -10.94 4.10 -18.69
CA ARG A 294 -9.73 4.68 -19.31
C ARG A 294 -8.93 3.67 -20.15
N ALA A 295 -9.50 2.51 -20.46
CA ALA A 295 -8.85 1.49 -21.28
C ALA A 295 -8.70 1.93 -22.75
N LYS A 296 -9.75 2.55 -23.31
CA LYS A 296 -9.79 2.97 -24.73
C LYS A 296 -9.45 4.46 -24.89
N LYS A 297 -8.91 4.84 -26.07
CA LYS A 297 -8.95 6.23 -26.51
C LYS A 297 -10.44 6.64 -26.55
N GLY A 298 -10.77 7.75 -25.89
CA GLY A 298 -12.13 8.29 -26.00
C GLY A 298 -12.51 8.34 -27.49
N ALA A 299 -13.69 7.85 -27.83
CA ALA A 299 -14.25 8.10 -29.13
C ALA A 299 -14.22 9.62 -29.34
N LYS A 300 -13.58 10.07 -30.41
CA LYS A 300 -13.78 11.43 -30.87
C LYS A 300 -15.29 11.57 -31.07
N ASN A 301 -15.91 12.46 -30.34
CA ASN A 301 -17.20 12.98 -30.75
C ASN A 301 -16.93 13.77 -32.06
N ASP A 302 -17.03 13.09 -33.16
CA ASP A 302 -17.21 13.74 -34.45
C ASP A 302 -18.68 14.21 -34.48
N ASN A 303 -18.87 15.46 -34.14
CA ASN A 303 -19.99 16.30 -34.58
C ASN A 303 -19.43 17.62 -35.03
#